data_dd32aa980941299113dcb03fd2c79b1c
#
_entry.id   dd32aa980941299113dcb03fd2c79b1c
#
_cell.length_a   1.000
_cell.length_b   1.000
_cell.length_c   1.000
_cell.angle_alpha   90.00
_cell.angle_beta   90.00
_cell.angle_gamma   90.00
#
_symmetry.space_group_name_H-M   'P 1'
#
loop_
_entity.id
_entity.type
_entity.pdbx_description
1 polymer ?
#
loop_
_entity_poly.entity_id
_entity_poly.type
_entity_poly.pdbx_seq_one_letter_code
_entity_poly.pdbx_strand_id
1 'polypeptide(L)'
;MNIKYNKALWLIIILAIVMMTPFLGLSDFNTKGEPREAVVAYTMLEHGNWILPINNGGDIPYKPPFFHWCIAFFSLIAGHVNEYTSRLPSAVSLVLMTIGGFIFYAKRKDTQNSLIAAILTLTAFEVHRAGMN
;
A
#
# COMPACT_ATOMS: atom_id res chain seq x y z
N MET A 1 15.94 1.51 25.77
CA MET A 1 14.72 1.17 25.00
C MET A 1 14.07 -0.03 25.67
N ASN A 2 12.78 0.04 26.02
CA ASN A 2 12.13 -0.95 26.87
C ASN A 2 11.88 -2.27 26.10
N ILE A 3 12.19 -3.43 26.70
CA ILE A 3 11.99 -4.76 26.09
C ILE A 3 10.53 -4.96 25.64
N LYS A 4 9.57 -4.45 26.41
CA LYS A 4 8.14 -4.50 26.06
C LYS A 4 7.83 -3.73 24.77
N TYR A 5 8.44 -2.54 24.58
CA TYR A 5 8.28 -1.73 23.38
C TYR A 5 8.80 -2.45 22.13
N ASN A 6 10.00 -3.02 22.20
CA ASN A 6 10.60 -3.71 21.05
C ASN A 6 9.77 -4.93 20.64
N LYS A 7 9.29 -5.72 21.60
CA LYS A 7 8.42 -6.87 21.33
C LYS A 7 7.12 -6.44 20.65
N ALA A 8 6.48 -5.37 21.16
CA ALA A 8 5.26 -4.82 20.58
C ALA A 8 5.48 -4.28 19.17
N LEU A 9 6.59 -3.58 18.91
CA LEU A 9 6.95 -3.08 17.59
C LEU A 9 7.13 -4.23 16.58
N TRP A 10 7.90 -5.25 16.92
CA TRP A 10 8.06 -6.41 16.05
C TRP A 10 6.76 -7.16 15.80
N LEU A 11 5.91 -7.30 16.82
CA LEU A 11 4.59 -7.90 16.66
C LEU A 11 3.75 -7.14 15.63
N ILE A 12 3.72 -5.81 15.69
CA ILE A 12 2.95 -4.98 14.75
C ILE A 12 3.53 -5.08 13.35
N ILE A 13 4.86 -5.04 13.19
CA ILE A 13 5.50 -5.16 11.89
C ILE A 13 5.12 -6.50 11.23
N ILE A 14 5.27 -7.60 11.96
CA ILE A 14 4.94 -8.94 11.46
C ILE A 14 3.45 -9.04 11.12
N LEU A 15 2.58 -8.58 12.03
CA LEU A 15 1.14 -8.62 11.84
C LEU A 15 0.72 -7.78 10.62
N ALA A 16 1.26 -6.57 10.48
CA ALA A 16 0.95 -5.69 9.35
C ALA A 16 1.37 -6.31 8.01
N ILE A 17 2.57 -6.88 7.94
CA ILE A 17 3.05 -7.56 6.73
C ILE A 17 2.16 -8.77 6.42
N VAL A 18 1.91 -9.64 7.39
CA VAL A 18 1.11 -10.87 7.19
C VAL A 18 -0.33 -10.56 6.80
N MET A 19 -0.94 -9.50 7.34
CA MET A 19 -2.32 -9.14 7.01
C MET A 19 -2.46 -8.39 5.68
N MET A 20 -1.45 -7.59 5.28
CA MET A 20 -1.59 -6.69 4.14
C MET A 20 -0.96 -7.21 2.84
N THR A 21 -0.01 -8.15 2.88
CA THR A 21 0.72 -8.53 1.66
C THR A 21 0.27 -9.82 0.98
N PRO A 22 -0.08 -10.92 1.67
CA PRO A 22 -0.31 -12.20 1.00
C PRO A 22 -1.54 -12.26 0.10
N PHE A 23 -2.52 -11.39 0.37
CA PHE A 23 -3.85 -11.47 -0.26
C PHE A 23 -4.06 -10.49 -1.42
N LEU A 24 -3.07 -9.62 -1.72
CA LEU A 24 -3.19 -8.55 -2.71
C LEU A 24 -3.46 -9.06 -4.14
N GLY A 25 -2.95 -10.24 -4.48
CA GLY A 25 -3.09 -10.82 -5.82
C GLY A 25 -4.14 -11.93 -5.93
N LEU A 26 -4.93 -12.20 -4.87
CA LEU A 26 -5.89 -13.32 -4.87
C LEU A 26 -7.21 -13.03 -5.57
N SER A 27 -7.55 -11.78 -5.76
CA SER A 27 -8.77 -11.37 -6.46
C SER A 27 -8.44 -10.51 -7.66
N ASP A 28 -9.22 -10.67 -8.72
CA ASP A 28 -9.21 -9.76 -9.86
C ASP A 28 -9.50 -8.32 -9.41
N PHE A 29 -9.29 -7.35 -10.30
CA PHE A 29 -9.62 -5.96 -9.99
C PHE A 29 -11.10 -5.80 -9.61
N ASN A 30 -11.34 -5.29 -8.40
CA ASN A 30 -12.70 -5.21 -7.83
C ASN A 30 -13.44 -3.93 -8.22
N THR A 31 -12.73 -2.89 -8.60
CA THR A 31 -13.31 -1.58 -8.95
C THR A 31 -12.90 -1.15 -10.34
N LYS A 32 -13.70 -0.29 -10.98
CA LYS A 32 -13.35 0.29 -12.29
C LYS A 32 -12.09 1.18 -12.24
N GLY A 33 -11.71 1.63 -11.05
CA GLY A 33 -10.55 2.51 -10.84
C GLY A 33 -9.22 1.77 -10.87
N GLU A 34 -9.15 0.59 -10.25
CA GLU A 34 -7.91 -0.20 -10.15
C GLU A 34 -7.29 -0.53 -11.52
N PRO A 35 -8.02 -1.16 -12.46
CA PRO A 35 -7.42 -1.51 -13.74
C PRO A 35 -6.99 -0.27 -14.52
N ARG A 36 -7.67 0.86 -14.37
CA ARG A 36 -7.26 2.10 -15.01
C ARG A 36 -5.89 2.59 -14.50
N GLU A 37 -5.68 2.58 -13.19
CA GLU A 37 -4.39 2.98 -12.61
C GLU A 37 -3.26 2.00 -13.03
N ALA A 38 -3.56 0.71 -13.10
CA ALA A 38 -2.64 -0.31 -13.58
C ALA A 38 -2.26 -0.12 -15.06
N VAL A 39 -3.24 0.17 -15.91
CA VAL A 39 -3.04 0.45 -17.34
C VAL A 39 -2.16 1.69 -17.54
N VAL A 40 -2.39 2.76 -16.77
CA VAL A 40 -1.55 3.96 -16.84
C VAL A 40 -0.10 3.64 -16.47
N ALA A 41 0.12 2.87 -15.39
CA ALA A 41 1.47 2.45 -15.01
C ALA A 41 2.12 1.55 -16.09
N TYR A 42 1.34 0.66 -16.70
CA TYR A 42 1.79 -0.18 -17.81
C TYR A 42 2.23 0.66 -19.02
N THR A 43 1.41 1.62 -19.45
CA THR A 43 1.75 2.51 -20.58
C THR A 43 2.96 3.39 -20.28
N MET A 44 3.17 3.80 -19.02
CA MET A 44 4.40 4.48 -18.61
C MET A 44 5.64 3.63 -18.86
N LEU A 45 5.57 2.36 -18.48
CA LEU A 45 6.69 1.41 -18.65
C LEU A 45 6.94 1.08 -20.11
N GLU A 46 5.89 0.91 -20.90
CA GLU A 46 5.98 0.52 -22.32
C GLU A 46 6.45 1.68 -23.21
N HIS A 47 5.93 2.90 -22.99
CA HIS A 47 6.20 4.05 -23.86
C HIS A 47 7.23 5.02 -23.29
N GLY A 48 7.68 4.83 -22.05
CA GLY A 48 8.67 5.70 -21.38
C GLY A 48 8.15 7.09 -21.03
N ASN A 49 6.84 7.32 -21.06
CA ASN A 49 6.24 8.63 -20.79
C ASN A 49 5.85 8.80 -19.33
N TRP A 50 6.81 9.19 -18.50
CA TRP A 50 6.68 9.28 -17.05
C TRP A 50 6.01 10.57 -16.55
N ILE A 51 6.04 11.63 -17.34
CA ILE A 51 5.54 12.96 -16.92
C ILE A 51 4.07 13.12 -17.29
N LEU A 52 3.71 12.74 -18.51
CA LEU A 52 2.34 12.77 -19.03
C LEU A 52 1.94 11.37 -19.48
N PRO A 53 1.65 10.47 -18.51
CA PRO A 53 1.21 9.13 -18.87
C PRO A 53 -0.11 9.19 -19.64
N ILE A 54 -0.34 8.20 -20.47
CA ILE A 54 -1.54 8.10 -21.30
C ILE A 54 -2.34 6.90 -20.81
N ASN A 55 -3.64 7.09 -20.60
CA ASN A 55 -4.57 6.00 -20.36
C ASN A 55 -4.89 5.28 -21.70
N ASN A 56 -5.43 4.08 -21.61
CA ASN A 56 -5.89 3.32 -22.77
C ASN A 56 -6.93 4.15 -23.56
N GLY A 57 -6.59 4.57 -24.79
CA GLY A 57 -7.43 5.46 -25.59
C GLY A 57 -6.85 6.86 -25.87
N GLY A 58 -5.69 7.20 -25.27
CA GLY A 58 -5.01 8.47 -25.51
C GLY A 58 -5.36 9.59 -24.54
N ASP A 59 -6.22 9.33 -23.56
CA ASP A 59 -6.63 10.31 -22.55
C ASP A 59 -5.54 10.48 -21.47
N ILE A 60 -5.33 11.73 -21.04
CA ILE A 60 -4.44 12.05 -19.92
C ILE A 60 -5.20 11.76 -18.62
N PRO A 61 -4.63 10.97 -17.67
CA PRO A 61 -5.26 10.72 -16.39
C PRO A 61 -5.43 12.00 -15.56
N TYR A 62 -6.57 12.14 -14.89
CA TYR A 62 -6.89 13.30 -14.05
C TYR A 62 -6.06 13.39 -12.78
N LYS A 63 -5.44 12.27 -12.35
CA LYS A 63 -4.68 12.19 -11.11
C LYS A 63 -3.21 12.51 -11.33
N PRO A 64 -2.53 13.12 -10.32
CA PRO A 64 -1.08 13.29 -10.37
C PRO A 64 -0.36 11.95 -10.56
N PRO A 65 0.76 11.91 -11.29
CA PRO A 65 1.42 10.65 -11.69
C PRO A 65 2.13 9.91 -10.56
N PHE A 66 2.22 10.47 -9.36
CA PHE A 66 2.96 9.89 -8.22
C PHE A 66 2.52 8.46 -7.89
N PHE A 67 1.22 8.20 -7.84
CA PHE A 67 0.71 6.86 -7.54
C PHE A 67 1.08 5.85 -8.65
N HIS A 68 1.00 6.27 -9.91
CA HIS A 68 1.40 5.46 -11.06
C HIS A 68 2.91 5.17 -11.04
N TRP A 69 3.74 6.14 -10.62
CA TRP A 69 5.18 5.91 -10.42
C TRP A 69 5.45 4.83 -9.37
N CYS A 70 4.69 4.83 -8.28
CA CYS A 70 4.81 3.78 -7.26
C CYS A 70 4.43 2.41 -7.82
N ILE A 71 3.32 2.30 -8.57
CA ILE A 71 2.92 1.05 -9.24
C ILE A 71 4.00 0.62 -10.23
N ALA A 72 4.46 1.52 -11.09
CA ALA A 72 5.52 1.23 -12.06
C ALA A 72 6.82 0.76 -11.39
N PHE A 73 7.21 1.37 -10.29
CA PHE A 73 8.39 0.96 -9.51
C PHE A 73 8.28 -0.47 -9.00
N PHE A 74 7.17 -0.85 -8.36
CA PHE A 74 6.95 -2.21 -7.89
C PHE A 74 6.82 -3.21 -9.04
N SER A 75 6.23 -2.78 -10.16
CA SER A 75 6.10 -3.60 -11.36
C SER A 75 7.42 -3.86 -12.05
N LEU A 76 8.36 -2.90 -12.02
CA LEU A 76 9.73 -3.10 -12.51
C LEU A 76 10.47 -4.17 -11.70
N ILE A 77 10.29 -4.19 -10.37
CA ILE A 77 10.91 -5.20 -9.50
C ILE A 77 10.31 -6.58 -9.75
N ALA A 78 8.98 -6.65 -9.94
CA ALA A 78 8.27 -7.90 -10.18
C ALA A 78 8.37 -8.40 -11.64
N GLY A 79 8.78 -7.55 -12.58
CA GLY A 79 8.88 -7.84 -14.01
C GLY A 79 7.59 -7.67 -14.82
N HIS A 80 6.47 -7.39 -14.18
CA HIS A 80 5.17 -7.18 -14.85
C HIS A 80 4.20 -6.37 -14.01
N VAL A 81 3.22 -5.75 -14.67
CA VAL A 81 2.09 -5.07 -14.01
C VAL A 81 0.96 -6.07 -13.82
N ASN A 82 0.50 -6.23 -12.59
CA ASN A 82 -0.64 -7.08 -12.23
C ASN A 82 -1.39 -6.50 -11.03
N GLU A 83 -2.41 -7.22 -10.55
CA GLU A 83 -3.23 -6.84 -9.39
C GLU A 83 -2.37 -6.65 -8.14
N TYR A 84 -1.42 -7.55 -7.92
CA TYR A 84 -0.52 -7.52 -6.77
C TYR A 84 0.35 -6.25 -6.77
N THR A 85 1.04 -5.97 -7.89
CA THR A 85 1.94 -4.82 -8.00
C THR A 85 1.19 -3.50 -7.96
N SER A 86 -0.05 -3.47 -8.46
CA SER A 86 -0.91 -2.27 -8.46
C SER A 86 -1.42 -1.92 -7.05
N ARG A 87 -1.62 -2.91 -6.19
CA ARG A 87 -2.08 -2.72 -4.80
C ARG A 87 -0.94 -2.53 -3.79
N LEU A 88 0.29 -2.94 -4.13
CA LEU A 88 1.45 -2.81 -3.25
C LEU A 88 1.67 -1.39 -2.71
N PRO A 89 1.58 -0.30 -3.49
CA PRO A 89 1.76 1.05 -2.97
C PRO A 89 0.80 1.39 -1.82
N SER A 90 -0.47 1.01 -1.96
CA SER A 90 -1.50 1.21 -0.94
C SER A 90 -1.22 0.39 0.32
N ALA A 91 -0.90 -0.89 0.16
CA ALA A 91 -0.57 -1.77 1.27
C ALA A 91 0.67 -1.30 2.04
N VAL A 92 1.74 -0.94 1.34
CA VAL A 92 2.97 -0.39 1.95
C VAL A 92 2.68 0.91 2.70
N SER A 93 1.87 1.79 2.14
CA SER A 93 1.47 3.05 2.79
C SER A 93 0.72 2.79 4.10
N LEU A 94 -0.19 1.82 4.13
CA LEU A 94 -0.92 1.43 5.35
C LEU A 94 -0.01 0.80 6.39
N VAL A 95 0.91 -0.06 5.99
CA VAL A 95 1.92 -0.63 6.89
C VAL A 95 2.75 0.48 7.53
N LEU A 96 3.26 1.41 6.72
CA LEU A 96 4.07 2.55 7.20
C LEU A 96 3.26 3.46 8.12
N MET A 97 1.99 3.75 7.78
CA MET A 97 1.10 4.55 8.62
C MET A 97 0.85 3.88 9.98
N THR A 98 0.60 2.58 10.01
CA THR A 98 0.35 1.84 11.23
C THR A 98 1.59 1.79 12.13
N ILE A 99 2.76 1.49 11.55
CA ILE A 99 4.04 1.46 12.27
C ILE A 99 4.40 2.87 12.78
N GLY A 100 4.26 3.89 11.94
CA GLY A 100 4.52 5.29 12.30
C GLY A 100 3.60 5.77 13.41
N GLY A 101 2.31 5.44 13.33
CA GLY A 101 1.32 5.73 14.38
C GLY A 101 1.68 5.06 15.70
N PHE A 102 2.03 3.77 15.67
CA PHE A 102 2.49 3.06 16.86
C PHE A 102 3.72 3.72 17.50
N ILE A 103 4.76 4.00 16.72
CA ILE A 103 5.99 4.61 17.21
C ILE A 103 5.71 5.98 17.85
N PHE A 104 4.88 6.80 17.19
CA PHE A 104 4.53 8.12 17.65
C PHE A 104 3.78 8.09 19.01
N TYR A 105 2.76 7.25 19.10
CA TYR A 105 1.96 7.14 20.31
C TYR A 105 2.70 6.44 21.46
N ALA A 106 3.45 5.39 21.18
CA ALA A 106 4.19 4.65 22.20
C ALA A 106 5.27 5.50 22.90
N LYS A 107 5.84 6.47 22.17
CA LYS A 107 6.81 7.43 22.76
C LYS A 107 6.16 8.50 23.63
N ARG A 108 4.89 8.83 23.38
CA ARG A 108 4.21 9.97 24.04
C ARG A 108 3.21 9.57 25.13
N LYS A 109 2.61 8.41 25.01
CA LYS A 109 1.53 7.96 25.89
C LYS A 109 1.91 6.67 26.60
N ASP A 110 1.61 5.55 25.98
CA ASP A 110 1.81 4.23 26.54
C ASP A 110 1.89 3.18 25.43
N THR A 111 2.75 2.18 25.63
CA THR A 111 2.96 1.09 24.66
C THR A 111 1.72 0.21 24.50
N GLN A 112 0.96 -0.04 25.58
CA GLN A 112 -0.23 -0.91 25.51
C GLN A 112 -1.34 -0.27 24.69
N ASN A 113 -1.69 0.99 24.99
CA ASN A 113 -2.72 1.72 24.24
C ASN A 113 -2.33 1.89 22.78
N SER A 114 -1.05 2.11 22.50
CA SER A 114 -0.53 2.21 21.13
C SER A 114 -0.62 0.89 20.37
N LEU A 115 -0.38 -0.23 21.07
CA LEU A 115 -0.53 -1.57 20.49
C LEU A 115 -1.99 -1.87 20.16
N ILE A 116 -2.92 -1.56 21.05
CA ILE A 116 -4.36 -1.73 20.81
C ILE A 116 -4.80 -0.88 19.62
N ALA A 117 -4.41 0.39 19.55
CA ALA A 117 -4.74 1.28 18.45
C ALA A 117 -4.20 0.76 17.11
N ALA A 118 -2.97 0.26 17.07
CA ALA A 118 -2.37 -0.30 15.86
C ALA A 118 -3.10 -1.58 15.41
N ILE A 119 -3.46 -2.47 16.33
CA ILE A 119 -4.24 -3.68 16.02
C ILE A 119 -5.62 -3.30 15.48
N LEU A 120 -6.32 -2.37 16.13
CA LEU A 120 -7.61 -1.88 15.66
C LEU A 120 -7.52 -1.28 14.25
N THR A 121 -6.45 -0.53 13.96
CA THR A 121 -6.21 0.02 12.62
C THR A 121 -6.04 -1.09 11.58
N LEU A 122 -5.22 -2.11 11.87
CA LEU A 122 -4.97 -3.22 10.95
C LEU A 122 -6.21 -4.11 10.72
N THR A 123 -7.07 -4.26 11.72
CA THR A 123 -8.27 -5.10 11.65
C THR A 123 -9.52 -4.34 11.19
N ALA A 124 -9.46 -3.02 11.08
CA ALA A 124 -10.58 -2.23 10.60
C ALA A 124 -10.90 -2.58 9.14
N PHE A 125 -12.12 -3.01 8.87
CA PHE A 125 -12.56 -3.45 7.53
C PHE A 125 -12.30 -2.41 6.44
N GLU A 126 -12.60 -1.14 6.71
CA GLU A 126 -12.39 -0.05 5.73
C GLU A 126 -10.90 0.19 5.44
N VAL A 127 -10.03 0.07 6.45
CA VAL A 127 -8.58 0.19 6.27
C VAL A 127 -8.05 -0.97 5.44
N HIS A 128 -8.51 -2.19 5.72
CA HIS A 128 -8.13 -3.37 4.96
C HIS A 128 -8.61 -3.26 3.50
N ARG A 129 -9.86 -2.86 3.29
CA ARG A 129 -10.41 -2.61 1.96
C ARG A 129 -9.63 -1.55 1.19
N ALA A 130 -9.27 -0.44 1.84
CA ALA A 130 -8.49 0.64 1.22
C ALA A 130 -7.06 0.23 0.84
N GLY A 131 -6.46 -0.71 1.58
CA GLY A 131 -5.14 -1.26 1.26
C GLY A 131 -5.13 -2.30 0.15
N MET A 132 -6.31 -2.86 -0.17
CA MET A 132 -6.48 -3.87 -1.21
C MET A 132 -7.10 -3.31 -2.51
N ASN A 133 -7.41 -2.00 -2.53
CA ASN A 133 -7.94 -1.29 -3.71
C ASN A 133 -6.87 -0.31 -4.24
#